data_7114c7c183b37ac946d478da2bedd337
#
_entry.id   7114c7c183b37ac946d478da2bedd337
#
_cell.length_a   1.000
_cell.length_b   1.000
_cell.length_c   1.000
_cell.angle_alpha   90.00
_cell.angle_beta   90.00
_cell.angle_gamma   90.00
#
_symmetry.space_group_name_H-M   'P 1'
#
loop_
_entity.id
_entity.type
_entity.pdbx_description
1 polymer ?
#
loop_
_entity_poly.entity_id
_entity_poly.type
_entity_poly.pdbx_seq_one_letter_code
_entity_poly.pdbx_strand_id
1 'polypeptide(L)'
;MVTKFEANSSVIMAGALNDSDRLRILPIGGIGGPQNIRDVRYLKGIDIGLTQLSVLNNFCSAYQKLGKYDDKLVYIAKLFNEEVHLIVGREITSIEQLNGRKVNIGEARSGTSYTMRDVFKRLGIKIEDVDLPQAEAFERLKNDEIAATAYVAGKAAKLIASLKFERGIRFLDVPYSPEIAAEYLPTDMSHDDYPDLIPAGKFVQTIADEVILIGYNWPKNSDRFRRVQRFVEAFFPKIEEFRKVSFHPKWREVDLAVRVKGWKRFEPADEWLALNR
;
A
#
# COMPACT_ATOMS: atom_id res chain seq x y z
N MET A 1 -12.54 3.01 -1.49
CA MET A 1 -11.61 3.97 -2.13
C MET A 1 -10.26 3.30 -2.21
N VAL A 2 -9.75 3.07 -3.39
CA VAL A 2 -8.32 2.74 -3.54
C VAL A 2 -7.59 3.91 -2.92
N THR A 3 -6.51 3.67 -2.16
CA THR A 3 -5.66 4.79 -1.77
C THR A 3 -5.39 5.59 -3.04
N LYS A 4 -5.58 6.91 -3.01
CA LYS A 4 -5.39 7.77 -4.20
C LYS A 4 -4.03 7.52 -4.86
N PHE A 5 -3.10 7.01 -4.11
CA PHE A 5 -1.76 6.67 -4.56
C PHE A 5 -1.75 5.39 -5.43
N GLU A 6 -2.42 4.30 -5.03
CA GLU A 6 -2.52 3.09 -5.86
C GLU A 6 -3.27 3.35 -7.17
N ALA A 7 -4.37 4.11 -7.12
CA ALA A 7 -5.10 4.52 -8.32
C ALA A 7 -4.24 5.39 -9.24
N ASN A 8 -3.48 6.35 -8.69
CA ASN A 8 -2.57 7.18 -9.46
C ASN A 8 -1.45 6.36 -10.10
N SER A 9 -0.91 5.35 -9.40
CA SER A 9 0.17 4.51 -9.96
C SER A 9 -0.30 3.74 -11.19
N SER A 10 -1.52 3.18 -11.18
CA SER A 10 -2.07 2.50 -12.35
C SER A 10 -2.34 3.45 -13.52
N VAL A 11 -2.80 4.67 -13.24
CA VAL A 11 -3.00 5.71 -14.27
C VAL A 11 -1.66 6.18 -14.84
N ILE A 12 -0.65 6.37 -13.99
CA ILE A 12 0.70 6.74 -14.39
C ILE A 12 1.31 5.64 -15.27
N MET A 13 1.21 4.38 -14.86
CA MET A 13 1.68 3.25 -15.68
C MET A 13 0.97 3.21 -17.03
N ALA A 14 -0.35 3.38 -17.07
CA ALA A 14 -1.10 3.41 -18.30
C ALA A 14 -0.64 4.56 -19.24
N GLY A 15 -0.46 5.75 -18.67
CA GLY A 15 0.02 6.92 -19.43
C GLY A 15 1.42 6.74 -20.03
N ALA A 16 2.32 6.08 -19.30
CA ALA A 16 3.71 5.89 -19.71
C ALA A 16 3.92 4.66 -20.63
N LEU A 17 3.06 3.64 -20.50
CA LEU A 17 3.27 2.34 -21.15
C LEU A 17 2.32 2.08 -22.32
N ASN A 18 1.20 2.83 -22.44
CA ASN A 18 0.29 2.63 -23.53
C ASN A 18 0.97 2.94 -24.88
N ASP A 19 0.92 1.92 -25.73
CA ASP A 19 1.35 1.97 -27.12
C ASP A 19 0.13 1.61 -27.98
N SER A 20 -0.15 2.41 -28.99
CA SER A 20 -1.32 2.25 -29.84
C SER A 20 -1.44 0.85 -30.46
N ASP A 21 -0.31 0.17 -30.67
CA ASP A 21 -0.25 -1.06 -31.48
C ASP A 21 -0.02 -2.33 -30.66
N ARG A 22 0.61 -2.26 -29.48
CA ARG A 22 1.09 -3.45 -28.77
C ARG A 22 0.52 -3.64 -27.37
N LEU A 23 0.38 -2.56 -26.59
CA LEU A 23 -0.05 -2.61 -25.20
C LEU A 23 -1.05 -1.50 -24.91
N ARG A 24 -2.21 -1.89 -24.40
CA ARG A 24 -3.21 -0.96 -23.87
C ARG A 24 -3.57 -1.34 -22.44
N ILE A 25 -3.19 -0.51 -21.49
CA ILE A 25 -3.53 -0.63 -20.08
C ILE A 25 -4.76 0.23 -19.82
N LEU A 26 -5.78 -0.37 -19.21
CA LEU A 26 -6.99 0.31 -18.78
C LEU A 26 -7.00 0.30 -17.24
N PRO A 27 -6.68 1.43 -16.58
CA PRO A 27 -6.76 1.54 -15.14
C PRO A 27 -8.22 1.41 -14.68
N ILE A 28 -8.46 0.58 -13.70
CA ILE A 28 -9.77 0.41 -13.07
C ILE A 28 -9.62 0.71 -11.58
N GLY A 29 -10.39 1.68 -11.08
CA GLY A 29 -10.44 2.01 -9.65
C GLY A 29 -11.10 0.87 -8.88
N GLY A 30 -10.45 0.43 -7.81
CA GLY A 30 -11.00 -0.51 -6.83
C GLY A 30 -11.16 0.13 -5.46
N ILE A 31 -11.75 -0.60 -4.50
CA ILE A 31 -11.92 -0.12 -3.12
C ILE A 31 -10.62 -0.26 -2.31
N GLY A 32 -9.71 -1.18 -2.73
CA GLY A 32 -8.44 -1.43 -2.06
C GLY A 32 -7.87 -2.81 -2.34
N GLY A 33 -6.72 -3.13 -1.73
CA GLY A 33 -5.97 -4.36 -1.96
C GLY A 33 -6.80 -5.65 -1.94
N PRO A 34 -7.70 -5.87 -0.95
CA PRO A 34 -8.50 -7.09 -0.90
C PRO A 34 -9.45 -7.27 -2.07
N GLN A 35 -10.00 -6.18 -2.62
CA GLN A 35 -10.79 -6.25 -3.85
C GLN A 35 -9.89 -6.57 -5.03
N ASN A 36 -8.75 -5.88 -5.16
CA ASN A 36 -7.83 -6.08 -6.26
C ASN A 36 -7.35 -7.53 -6.34
N ILE A 37 -7.04 -8.16 -5.20
CA ILE A 37 -6.68 -9.59 -5.13
C ILE A 37 -7.83 -10.47 -5.67
N ARG A 38 -9.07 -10.22 -5.23
CA ARG A 38 -10.24 -10.99 -5.71
C ARG A 38 -10.49 -10.76 -7.18
N ASP A 39 -10.34 -9.53 -7.67
CA ASP A 39 -10.57 -9.18 -9.07
C ASP A 39 -9.55 -9.86 -9.99
N VAL A 40 -8.26 -9.83 -9.63
CA VAL A 40 -7.21 -10.58 -10.36
C VAL A 40 -7.51 -12.07 -10.38
N ARG A 41 -8.00 -12.61 -9.27
CA ARG A 41 -8.23 -14.04 -9.11
C ARG A 41 -9.49 -14.54 -9.81
N TYR A 42 -10.58 -13.77 -9.79
CA TYR A 42 -11.92 -14.26 -10.15
C TYR A 42 -12.61 -13.45 -11.24
N LEU A 43 -12.24 -12.18 -11.45
CA LEU A 43 -12.94 -11.33 -12.40
C LEU A 43 -12.35 -11.47 -13.80
N LYS A 44 -13.19 -11.87 -14.75
CA LYS A 44 -12.78 -11.97 -16.15
C LYS A 44 -12.43 -10.56 -16.68
N GLY A 45 -11.21 -10.39 -17.20
CA GLY A 45 -10.76 -9.12 -17.79
C GLY A 45 -9.75 -8.36 -16.93
N ILE A 46 -9.60 -8.68 -15.65
CA ILE A 46 -8.53 -8.15 -14.81
C ILE A 46 -7.31 -9.06 -14.93
N ASP A 47 -6.20 -8.52 -15.39
CA ASP A 47 -4.96 -9.28 -15.62
C ASP A 47 -3.92 -9.02 -14.52
N ILE A 48 -3.87 -7.79 -13.97
CA ILE A 48 -2.93 -7.33 -12.95
C ILE A 48 -3.65 -6.50 -11.89
N GLY A 49 -3.10 -6.47 -10.68
CA GLY A 49 -3.60 -5.65 -9.57
C GLY A 49 -2.47 -5.16 -8.66
N LEU A 50 -2.72 -4.10 -7.92
CA LEU A 50 -1.86 -3.60 -6.85
C LEU A 50 -2.47 -3.96 -5.51
N THR A 51 -1.63 -4.38 -4.56
CA THR A 51 -2.05 -4.66 -3.19
C THR A 51 -0.87 -4.50 -2.24
N GLN A 52 -1.17 -4.26 -0.98
CA GLN A 52 -0.17 -4.34 0.08
C GLN A 52 0.18 -5.81 0.35
N LEU A 53 1.44 -6.08 0.71
CA LEU A 53 1.92 -7.44 1.00
C LEU A 53 1.22 -8.04 2.21
N SER A 54 1.01 -7.27 3.28
CA SER A 54 0.28 -7.72 4.46
C SER A 54 -1.15 -8.18 4.13
N VAL A 55 -1.82 -7.44 3.26
CA VAL A 55 -3.17 -7.77 2.78
C VAL A 55 -3.15 -9.07 1.97
N LEU A 56 -2.14 -9.24 1.11
CA LEU A 56 -1.97 -10.44 0.30
C LEU A 56 -1.69 -11.67 1.17
N ASN A 57 -0.79 -11.55 2.16
CA ASN A 57 -0.46 -12.61 3.11
C ASN A 57 -1.67 -13.01 3.96
N ASN A 58 -2.40 -12.04 4.50
CA ASN A 58 -3.61 -12.29 5.27
C ASN A 58 -4.72 -12.94 4.45
N PHE A 59 -4.92 -12.50 3.21
CA PHE A 59 -5.88 -13.11 2.29
C PHE A 59 -5.55 -14.58 2.05
N CYS A 60 -4.30 -14.90 1.75
CA CYS A 60 -3.88 -16.28 1.49
C CYS A 60 -3.87 -17.16 2.74
N SER A 61 -3.51 -16.62 3.90
CA SER A 61 -3.59 -17.33 5.18
C SER A 61 -5.01 -17.77 5.51
N ALA A 62 -6.00 -16.96 5.20
CA ALA A 62 -7.41 -17.32 5.34
C ALA A 62 -7.80 -18.51 4.44
N TYR A 63 -7.28 -18.56 3.21
CA TYR A 63 -7.50 -19.68 2.29
C TYR A 63 -6.76 -20.96 2.72
N GLN A 64 -5.54 -20.83 3.26
CA GLN A 64 -4.78 -21.98 3.78
C GLN A 64 -5.50 -22.66 4.94
N LYS A 65 -6.09 -21.89 5.86
CA LYS A 65 -6.92 -22.42 6.97
C LYS A 65 -8.14 -23.21 6.48
N LEU A 66 -8.58 -22.96 5.25
CA LEU A 66 -9.65 -23.72 4.58
C LEU A 66 -9.10 -24.92 3.76
N GLY A 67 -7.81 -25.27 3.93
CA GLY A 67 -7.16 -26.37 3.21
C GLY A 67 -6.90 -26.08 1.73
N LYS A 68 -6.91 -24.83 1.32
CA LYS A 68 -6.70 -24.39 -0.08
C LYS A 68 -5.40 -23.61 -0.18
N TYR A 69 -4.41 -24.16 -0.84
CA TYR A 69 -3.21 -23.39 -1.22
C TYR A 69 -3.50 -22.53 -2.45
N ASP A 70 -3.10 -21.26 -2.40
CA ASP A 70 -3.27 -20.36 -3.52
C ASP A 70 -2.00 -20.28 -4.38
N ASP A 71 -1.86 -21.24 -5.30
CA ASP A 71 -0.84 -21.23 -6.35
C ASP A 71 -1.23 -20.39 -7.58
N LYS A 72 -2.39 -19.75 -7.52
CA LYS A 72 -2.98 -19.01 -8.64
C LYS A 72 -2.49 -17.58 -8.74
N LEU A 73 -1.91 -17.04 -7.67
CA LEU A 73 -1.37 -15.70 -7.66
C LEU A 73 0.16 -15.73 -7.71
N VAL A 74 0.72 -14.81 -8.48
CA VAL A 74 2.16 -14.54 -8.57
C VAL A 74 2.38 -13.05 -8.41
N TYR A 75 3.55 -12.64 -7.89
CA TYR A 75 3.91 -11.24 -7.97
C TYR A 75 4.73 -10.96 -9.24
N ILE A 76 4.57 -9.77 -9.78
CA ILE A 76 5.34 -9.28 -10.95
C ILE A 76 6.55 -8.50 -10.45
N ALA A 77 6.31 -7.52 -9.58
CA ALA A 77 7.33 -6.70 -8.95
C ALA A 77 6.88 -6.20 -7.56
N LYS A 78 7.82 -6.01 -6.66
CA LYS A 78 7.67 -5.14 -5.50
C LYS A 78 7.90 -3.72 -5.99
N LEU A 79 6.99 -2.80 -5.67
CA LEU A 79 7.10 -1.41 -6.10
C LEU A 79 7.75 -0.57 -5.00
N PHE A 80 6.99 0.13 -4.23
CA PHE A 80 7.44 1.04 -3.18
C PHE A 80 6.78 0.66 -1.84
N ASN A 81 7.07 1.43 -0.81
CA ASN A 81 6.46 1.25 0.49
C ASN A 81 5.38 2.32 0.73
N GLU A 82 4.35 1.97 1.49
CA GLU A 82 3.32 2.88 2.00
C GLU A 82 3.45 2.97 3.52
N GLU A 83 3.67 4.17 4.01
CA GLU A 83 3.87 4.44 5.42
C GLU A 83 2.53 4.55 6.15
N VAL A 84 2.51 4.10 7.40
CA VAL A 84 1.39 4.33 8.33
C VAL A 84 1.51 5.75 8.89
N HIS A 85 0.52 6.59 8.59
CA HIS A 85 0.36 7.92 9.19
C HIS A 85 -0.68 7.80 10.29
N LEU A 86 -0.24 7.76 11.54
CA LEU A 86 -1.13 7.75 12.70
C LEU A 86 -1.17 9.16 13.29
N ILE A 87 -2.33 9.81 13.19
CA ILE A 87 -2.56 11.20 13.64
C ILE A 87 -3.49 11.15 14.83
N VAL A 88 -3.11 11.80 15.92
CA VAL A 88 -3.82 11.76 17.20
C VAL A 88 -4.19 13.16 17.71
N GLY A 89 -5.23 13.19 18.52
CA GLY A 89 -5.60 14.39 19.30
C GLY A 89 -4.62 14.65 20.44
N ARG A 90 -4.74 15.83 21.05
CA ARG A 90 -3.82 16.37 22.06
C ARG A 90 -3.61 15.48 23.29
N GLU A 91 -4.63 14.70 23.68
CA GLU A 91 -4.60 13.87 24.90
C GLU A 91 -3.85 12.56 24.72
N ILE A 92 -3.63 12.12 23.50
CA ILE A 92 -3.00 10.84 23.19
C ILE A 92 -1.49 11.02 23.08
N THR A 93 -0.71 10.39 23.93
CA THR A 93 0.75 10.49 23.96
C THR A 93 1.45 9.16 23.68
N SER A 94 0.71 8.05 23.74
CA SER A 94 1.22 6.73 23.37
C SER A 94 0.13 5.91 22.68
N ILE A 95 0.54 4.90 21.92
CA ILE A 95 -0.38 4.08 21.11
C ILE A 95 -1.29 3.21 22.00
N GLU A 96 -0.84 2.84 23.20
CA GLU A 96 -1.60 2.04 24.17
C GLU A 96 -2.84 2.80 24.68
N GLN A 97 -2.80 4.14 24.70
CA GLN A 97 -3.92 4.98 25.11
C GLN A 97 -5.08 4.96 24.09
N LEU A 98 -4.86 4.39 22.90
CA LEU A 98 -5.93 4.16 21.94
C LEU A 98 -6.82 2.96 22.30
N ASN A 99 -6.43 2.16 23.28
CA ASN A 99 -7.24 1.01 23.69
C ASN A 99 -8.62 1.47 24.21
N GLY A 100 -9.69 0.93 23.62
CA GLY A 100 -11.08 1.31 23.91
C GLY A 100 -11.52 2.67 23.35
N ARG A 101 -10.68 3.34 22.54
CA ARG A 101 -10.99 4.66 21.97
C ARG A 101 -11.51 4.53 20.54
N LYS A 102 -12.27 5.52 20.10
CA LYS A 102 -12.71 5.66 18.71
C LYS A 102 -11.52 6.07 17.83
N VAL A 103 -11.18 5.23 16.87
CA VAL A 103 -10.08 5.45 15.94
C VAL A 103 -10.58 5.25 14.52
N ASN A 104 -10.41 6.27 13.67
CA ASN A 104 -10.66 6.10 12.25
C ASN A 104 -9.52 5.33 11.59
N ILE A 105 -9.87 4.23 10.96
CA ILE A 105 -8.95 3.37 10.20
C ILE A 105 -9.20 3.43 8.70
N GLY A 106 -9.80 4.53 8.22
CA GLY A 106 -10.18 4.73 6.82
C GLY A 106 -11.50 4.05 6.47
N GLU A 107 -11.92 4.25 5.24
CA GLU A 107 -13.18 3.67 4.75
C GLU A 107 -13.16 2.15 4.81
N ALA A 108 -14.32 1.57 5.09
CA ALA A 108 -14.50 0.12 5.15
C ALA A 108 -13.97 -0.58 3.89
N ARG A 109 -13.22 -1.65 4.07
CA ARG A 109 -12.58 -2.45 2.99
C ARG A 109 -11.43 -1.74 2.25
N SER A 110 -11.01 -0.56 2.67
CA SER A 110 -9.80 0.09 2.12
C SER A 110 -8.52 -0.65 2.55
N GLY A 111 -7.41 -0.44 1.84
CA GLY A 111 -6.09 -0.94 2.26
C GLY A 111 -5.75 -0.47 3.68
N THR A 112 -5.96 0.83 3.98
CA THR A 112 -5.76 1.40 5.33
C THR A 112 -6.52 0.61 6.39
N SER A 113 -7.81 0.28 6.17
CA SER A 113 -8.60 -0.41 7.19
C SER A 113 -8.10 -1.83 7.45
N TYR A 114 -7.61 -2.53 6.44
CA TYR A 114 -7.02 -3.86 6.61
C TYR A 114 -5.67 -3.82 7.33
N THR A 115 -4.77 -2.97 6.89
CA THR A 115 -3.45 -2.80 7.50
C THR A 115 -3.60 -2.37 8.97
N MET A 116 -4.42 -1.38 9.28
CA MET A 116 -4.56 -0.89 10.65
C MET A 116 -5.23 -1.89 11.60
N ARG A 117 -6.21 -2.67 11.14
CA ARG A 117 -6.76 -3.77 11.95
C ARG A 117 -5.70 -4.81 12.29
N ASP A 118 -4.84 -5.16 11.33
CA ASP A 118 -3.75 -6.10 11.58
C ASP A 118 -2.70 -5.50 12.53
N VAL A 119 -2.32 -4.25 12.34
CA VAL A 119 -1.36 -3.53 13.22
C VAL A 119 -1.87 -3.48 14.66
N PHE A 120 -3.09 -3.00 14.90
CA PHE A 120 -3.65 -2.95 16.26
C PHE A 120 -3.80 -4.31 16.88
N LYS A 121 -4.19 -5.32 16.10
CA LYS A 121 -4.25 -6.72 16.57
C LYS A 121 -2.88 -7.24 17.00
N ARG A 122 -1.82 -6.97 16.24
CA ARG A 122 -0.43 -7.38 16.58
C ARG A 122 0.08 -6.68 17.82
N LEU A 123 -0.29 -5.42 18.01
CA LEU A 123 0.06 -4.64 19.21
C LEU A 123 -0.83 -4.96 20.43
N GLY A 124 -1.85 -5.82 20.28
CA GLY A 124 -2.76 -6.17 21.37
C GLY A 124 -3.72 -5.05 21.77
N ILE A 125 -3.89 -4.04 20.90
CA ILE A 125 -4.73 -2.86 21.16
C ILE A 125 -6.13 -3.10 20.56
N LYS A 126 -7.17 -2.92 21.38
CA LYS A 126 -8.57 -3.04 20.96
C LYS A 126 -9.15 -1.64 20.82
N ILE A 127 -9.36 -1.19 19.60
CA ILE A 127 -9.97 0.10 19.31
C ILE A 127 -11.48 -0.06 19.03
N GLU A 128 -12.22 1.05 19.12
CA GLU A 128 -13.54 1.17 18.52
C GLU A 128 -13.35 1.67 17.09
N ASP A 129 -13.49 0.77 16.11
CA ASP A 129 -13.28 1.09 14.69
C ASP A 129 -14.30 2.13 14.21
N VAL A 130 -13.81 3.17 13.55
CA VAL A 130 -14.62 4.15 12.82
C VAL A 130 -14.17 4.15 11.37
N ASP A 131 -15.12 3.95 10.45
CA ASP A 131 -14.86 3.81 9.01
C ASP A 131 -15.30 5.10 8.26
N LEU A 132 -14.46 6.13 8.25
CA LEU A 132 -14.77 7.43 7.65
C LEU A 132 -13.81 7.79 6.52
N PRO A 133 -14.25 8.60 5.54
CA PRO A 133 -13.34 9.29 4.64
C PRO A 133 -12.36 10.17 5.42
N GLN A 134 -11.11 10.25 4.96
CA GLN A 134 -10.04 10.94 5.72
C GLN A 134 -10.34 12.42 6.03
N ALA A 135 -10.97 13.14 5.10
CA ALA A 135 -11.32 14.54 5.32
C ALA A 135 -12.33 14.71 6.48
N GLU A 136 -13.35 13.84 6.53
CA GLU A 136 -14.33 13.85 7.62
C GLU A 136 -13.69 13.40 8.94
N ALA A 137 -12.86 12.37 8.91
CA ALA A 137 -12.14 11.88 10.09
C ALA A 137 -11.26 12.96 10.71
N PHE A 138 -10.58 13.77 9.88
CA PHE A 138 -9.75 14.86 10.37
C PHE A 138 -10.56 15.98 11.05
N GLU A 139 -11.73 16.33 10.50
CA GLU A 139 -12.62 17.29 11.17
C GLU A 139 -13.16 16.74 12.51
N ARG A 140 -13.51 15.45 12.57
CA ARG A 140 -13.94 14.82 13.84
C ARG A 140 -12.80 14.75 14.87
N LEU A 141 -11.55 14.53 14.41
CA LEU A 141 -10.37 14.59 15.29
C LEU A 141 -10.17 15.97 15.87
N LYS A 142 -10.33 17.05 15.07
CA LYS A 142 -10.26 18.44 15.54
C LYS A 142 -11.33 18.79 16.60
N ASN A 143 -12.48 18.13 16.51
CA ASN A 143 -13.60 18.33 17.42
C ASN A 143 -13.54 17.38 18.64
N ASP A 144 -12.45 16.64 18.82
CA ASP A 144 -12.28 15.64 19.90
C ASP A 144 -13.37 14.52 19.88
N GLU A 145 -14.03 14.26 18.71
CA GLU A 145 -15.06 13.23 18.55
C GLU A 145 -14.45 11.82 18.34
N ILE A 146 -13.22 11.76 17.85
CA ILE A 146 -12.38 10.57 17.73
C ILE A 146 -10.99 10.84 18.29
N ALA A 147 -10.34 9.80 18.82
CA ALA A 147 -9.02 9.94 19.45
C ALA A 147 -7.88 9.96 18.43
N ALA A 148 -8.05 9.30 17.29
CA ALA A 148 -7.05 9.19 16.24
C ALA A 148 -7.67 8.95 14.87
N THR A 149 -6.89 9.25 13.82
CA THR A 149 -7.13 8.80 12.46
C THR A 149 -5.85 8.22 11.87
N ALA A 150 -5.97 7.11 11.14
CA ALA A 150 -4.85 6.49 10.45
C ALA A 150 -5.02 6.58 8.93
N TYR A 151 -3.90 6.71 8.22
CA TYR A 151 -3.84 6.67 6.76
C TYR A 151 -2.60 5.93 6.29
N VAL A 152 -2.76 4.94 5.44
CA VAL A 152 -1.65 4.17 4.84
C VAL A 152 -1.46 4.67 3.42
N ALA A 153 -0.34 5.28 3.16
CA ALA A 153 0.01 5.86 1.86
C ALA A 153 1.51 6.15 1.77
N GLY A 154 2.03 6.25 0.56
CA GLY A 154 3.42 6.68 0.36
C GLY A 154 3.64 8.12 0.83
N LYS A 155 4.66 8.34 1.63
CA LYS A 155 5.13 9.69 2.01
C LYS A 155 5.79 10.39 0.80
N ALA A 156 5.67 11.70 0.55
CA ALA A 156 4.79 12.63 1.25
C ALA A 156 3.38 12.61 0.64
N ALA A 157 2.42 12.11 1.39
CA ALA A 157 1.04 12.03 0.91
C ALA A 157 0.42 13.41 0.83
N LYS A 158 -0.06 13.83 -0.35
CA LYS A 158 -0.62 15.18 -0.57
C LYS A 158 -1.77 15.51 0.37
N LEU A 159 -2.61 14.51 0.68
CA LEU A 159 -3.72 14.72 1.61
C LEU A 159 -3.20 15.10 2.99
N ILE A 160 -2.21 14.39 3.50
CA ILE A 160 -1.59 14.66 4.80
C ILE A 160 -0.86 16.00 4.78
N ALA A 161 -0.06 16.27 3.75
CA ALA A 161 0.68 17.53 3.61
C ALA A 161 -0.24 18.77 3.55
N SER A 162 -1.50 18.62 3.15
CA SER A 162 -2.48 19.71 3.14
C SER A 162 -3.15 19.97 4.49
N LEU A 163 -2.91 19.12 5.50
CA LEU A 163 -3.49 19.29 6.83
C LEU A 163 -2.76 20.40 7.61
N LYS A 164 -3.47 20.97 8.57
CA LYS A 164 -2.89 21.89 9.57
C LYS A 164 -3.07 21.26 10.94
N PHE A 165 -1.96 20.99 11.61
CA PHE A 165 -1.98 20.46 12.96
C PHE A 165 -2.17 21.62 13.94
N GLU A 166 -3.37 21.70 14.46
CA GLU A 166 -3.81 22.71 15.45
C GLU A 166 -4.21 22.01 16.75
N ARG A 167 -4.32 22.77 17.83
CA ARG A 167 -4.83 22.29 19.13
C ARG A 167 -4.12 21.05 19.68
N GLY A 168 -2.83 20.85 19.38
CA GLY A 168 -2.06 19.71 19.85
C GLY A 168 -2.25 18.43 19.07
N ILE A 169 -2.94 18.47 17.92
CA ILE A 169 -2.96 17.36 16.97
C ILE A 169 -1.53 17.13 16.47
N ARG A 170 -1.14 15.86 16.34
CA ARG A 170 0.21 15.49 15.90
C ARG A 170 0.25 14.09 15.33
N PHE A 171 1.34 13.77 14.68
CA PHE A 171 1.68 12.37 14.43
C PHE A 171 2.02 11.65 15.74
N LEU A 172 1.72 10.35 15.78
CA LEU A 172 2.11 9.45 16.85
C LEU A 172 3.02 8.37 16.28
N ASP A 173 4.05 8.02 17.03
CA ASP A 173 4.93 6.91 16.68
C ASP A 173 4.18 5.58 16.70
N VAL A 174 4.51 4.72 15.74
CA VAL A 174 4.05 3.32 15.69
C VAL A 174 5.23 2.43 16.05
N PRO A 175 5.17 1.67 17.17
CA PRO A 175 6.30 0.87 17.62
C PRO A 175 6.61 -0.28 16.66
N TYR A 176 7.90 -0.52 16.44
CA TYR A 176 8.38 -1.65 15.65
C TYR A 176 8.73 -2.82 16.56
N SER A 177 7.70 -3.53 17.03
CA SER A 177 7.85 -4.73 17.86
C SER A 177 8.15 -5.99 17.02
N PRO A 178 8.59 -7.11 17.63
CA PRO A 178 8.79 -8.37 16.91
C PRO A 178 7.53 -8.86 16.18
N GLU A 179 6.34 -8.62 16.72
CA GLU A 179 5.05 -8.97 16.11
C GLU A 179 4.77 -8.12 14.86
N ILE A 180 5.16 -6.85 14.89
CA ILE A 180 5.08 -5.94 13.73
C ILE A 180 6.14 -6.30 12.69
N ALA A 181 7.37 -6.58 13.12
CA ALA A 181 8.49 -6.95 12.25
C ALA A 181 8.25 -8.24 11.44
N ALA A 182 7.30 -9.06 11.86
CA ALA A 182 6.91 -10.27 11.13
C ALA A 182 6.24 -9.96 9.78
N GLU A 183 5.69 -8.74 9.59
CA GLU A 183 4.88 -8.39 8.41
C GLU A 183 5.24 -7.03 7.80
N TYR A 184 5.72 -6.09 8.60
CA TYR A 184 5.94 -4.70 8.21
C TYR A 184 7.41 -4.32 8.28
N LEU A 185 7.79 -3.26 7.59
CA LEU A 185 9.14 -2.70 7.60
C LEU A 185 9.22 -1.49 8.55
N PRO A 186 10.36 -1.28 9.25
CA PRO A 186 10.56 -0.05 10.01
C PRO A 186 10.83 1.11 9.04
N THR A 187 10.30 2.28 9.38
CA THR A 187 10.56 3.52 8.65
C THR A 187 10.33 4.72 9.56
N ASP A 188 10.66 5.89 9.06
CA ASP A 188 10.34 7.16 9.71
C ASP A 188 9.71 8.15 8.72
N MET A 189 9.10 9.19 9.25
CA MET A 189 8.70 10.39 8.53
C MET A 189 9.47 11.58 9.10
N SER A 190 9.95 12.47 8.25
CA SER A 190 10.81 13.58 8.62
C SER A 190 10.21 14.94 8.23
N HIS A 191 10.92 16.00 8.63
CA HIS A 191 10.62 17.36 8.17
C HIS A 191 10.63 17.46 6.63
N ASP A 192 11.53 16.76 5.94
CA ASP A 192 11.60 16.80 4.47
C ASP A 192 10.37 16.19 3.80
N ASP A 193 9.71 15.22 4.48
CA ASP A 193 8.46 14.64 4.00
C ASP A 193 7.27 15.57 4.27
N TYR A 194 7.26 16.24 5.45
CA TYR A 194 6.14 17.07 5.94
C TYR A 194 6.63 18.33 6.67
N PRO A 195 7.13 19.35 5.94
CA PRO A 195 7.77 20.52 6.56
C PRO A 195 6.85 21.33 7.49
N ASP A 196 5.55 21.35 7.18
CA ASP A 196 4.56 22.08 8.00
C ASP A 196 4.02 21.28 9.21
N LEU A 197 4.31 19.96 9.27
CA LEU A 197 3.74 19.05 10.27
C LEU A 197 4.79 18.46 11.21
N ILE A 198 6.03 18.32 10.74
CA ILE A 198 7.14 17.76 11.52
C ILE A 198 8.23 18.83 11.64
N PRO A 199 8.59 19.26 12.86
CA PRO A 199 9.63 20.26 13.06
C PRO A 199 10.99 19.79 12.52
N ALA A 200 11.82 20.75 12.09
CA ALA A 200 13.19 20.47 11.62
C ALA A 200 14.00 19.69 12.67
N GLY A 201 14.69 18.64 12.22
CA GLY A 201 15.48 17.75 13.08
C GLY A 201 14.65 16.77 13.93
N LYS A 202 13.33 16.71 13.75
CA LYS A 202 12.46 15.69 14.36
C LYS A 202 12.07 14.63 13.35
N PHE A 203 11.80 13.45 13.88
CA PHE A 203 11.35 12.28 13.14
C PHE A 203 10.15 11.67 13.85
N VAL A 204 9.27 11.06 13.09
CA VAL A 204 8.16 10.24 13.60
C VAL A 204 8.46 8.80 13.20
N GLN A 205 8.71 7.95 14.18
CA GLN A 205 8.91 6.52 13.93
C GLN A 205 7.61 5.88 13.50
N THR A 206 7.63 5.11 12.44
CA THR A 206 6.46 4.42 11.93
C THR A 206 6.84 3.14 11.21
N ILE A 207 5.86 2.51 10.61
CA ILE A 207 6.02 1.27 9.85
C ILE A 207 5.50 1.47 8.43
N ALA A 208 5.98 0.64 7.53
CA ALA A 208 5.55 0.64 6.14
C ALA A 208 5.11 -0.75 5.69
N ASP A 209 4.11 -0.76 4.80
CA ASP A 209 3.67 -1.94 4.07
C ASP A 209 4.20 -1.90 2.64
N GLU A 210 4.60 -3.03 2.10
CA GLU A 210 5.14 -3.14 0.75
C GLU A 210 4.02 -3.20 -0.28
N VAL A 211 4.08 -2.37 -1.31
CA VAL A 211 3.14 -2.43 -2.45
C VAL A 211 3.64 -3.41 -3.49
N ILE A 212 2.80 -4.39 -3.80
CA ILE A 212 3.11 -5.50 -4.70
C ILE A 212 2.20 -5.45 -5.93
N LEU A 213 2.82 -5.56 -7.09
CA LEU A 213 2.13 -5.78 -8.35
C LEU A 213 1.92 -7.27 -8.55
N ILE A 214 0.67 -7.71 -8.57
CA ILE A 214 0.28 -9.11 -8.66
C ILE A 214 -0.40 -9.42 -10.00
N GLY A 215 -0.32 -10.68 -10.40
CA GLY A 215 -1.04 -11.23 -11.54
C GLY A 215 -1.57 -12.64 -11.22
N TYR A 216 -2.46 -13.12 -12.08
CA TYR A 216 -2.87 -14.52 -12.02
C TYR A 216 -1.82 -15.39 -12.70
N ASN A 217 -1.53 -16.54 -12.13
CA ASN A 217 -0.58 -17.52 -12.68
C ASN A 217 -1.20 -18.30 -13.85
N TRP A 218 -1.34 -17.61 -14.99
CA TRP A 218 -1.93 -18.19 -16.20
C TRP A 218 -1.04 -19.27 -16.81
N PRO A 219 -1.61 -20.29 -17.46
CA PRO A 219 -0.82 -21.24 -18.27
C PRO A 219 -0.04 -20.50 -19.37
N LYS A 220 1.22 -20.90 -19.58
CA LYS A 220 2.16 -20.26 -20.54
C LYS A 220 1.60 -20.05 -21.95
N ASN A 221 0.74 -20.98 -22.41
CA ASN A 221 0.16 -20.93 -23.77
C ASN A 221 -1.10 -20.06 -23.86
N SER A 222 -1.55 -19.42 -22.76
CA SER A 222 -2.76 -18.62 -22.75
C SER A 222 -2.52 -17.19 -23.26
N ASP A 223 -3.55 -16.58 -23.85
CA ASP A 223 -3.51 -15.17 -24.26
C ASP A 223 -3.28 -14.24 -23.07
N ARG A 224 -3.80 -14.62 -21.89
CA ARG A 224 -3.64 -13.82 -20.68
C ARG A 224 -2.20 -13.84 -20.16
N PHE A 225 -1.53 -14.99 -20.21
CA PHE A 225 -0.09 -15.05 -19.91
C PHE A 225 0.69 -14.09 -20.81
N ARG A 226 0.44 -14.14 -22.13
CA ARG A 226 1.11 -13.24 -23.10
C ARG A 226 0.82 -11.75 -22.87
N ARG A 227 -0.38 -11.41 -22.33
CA ARG A 227 -0.69 -10.01 -21.99
C ARG A 227 0.15 -9.53 -20.81
N VAL A 228 0.24 -10.34 -19.73
CA VAL A 228 1.08 -10.00 -18.57
C VAL A 228 2.56 -9.97 -18.94
N GLN A 229 3.01 -10.90 -19.77
CA GLN A 229 4.37 -10.88 -20.30
C GLN A 229 4.68 -9.59 -21.08
N ARG A 230 3.81 -9.18 -22.01
CA ARG A 230 3.97 -7.89 -22.73
C ARG A 230 4.00 -6.69 -21.79
N PHE A 231 3.24 -6.73 -20.70
CA PHE A 231 3.33 -5.69 -19.67
C PHE A 231 4.73 -5.66 -19.04
N VAL A 232 5.30 -6.79 -18.65
CA VAL A 232 6.67 -6.88 -18.11
C VAL A 232 7.69 -6.33 -19.09
N GLU A 233 7.62 -6.75 -20.37
CA GLU A 233 8.50 -6.30 -21.45
C GLU A 233 8.42 -4.79 -21.72
N ALA A 234 7.28 -4.16 -21.45
CA ALA A 234 7.09 -2.71 -21.59
C ALA A 234 7.48 -1.95 -20.31
N PHE A 235 7.17 -2.47 -19.13
CA PHE A 235 7.34 -1.77 -17.87
C PHE A 235 8.78 -1.80 -17.36
N PHE A 236 9.42 -2.97 -17.35
CA PHE A 236 10.74 -3.15 -16.73
C PHE A 236 11.83 -2.28 -17.39
N PRO A 237 11.93 -2.21 -18.73
CA PRO A 237 12.91 -1.31 -19.38
C PRO A 237 12.69 0.17 -19.07
N LYS A 238 11.45 0.56 -18.77
CA LYS A 238 11.07 1.95 -18.53
C LYS A 238 11.15 2.37 -17.05
N ILE A 239 11.62 1.52 -16.13
CA ILE A 239 11.63 1.85 -14.70
C ILE A 239 12.41 3.14 -14.40
N GLU A 240 13.50 3.41 -15.14
CA GLU A 240 14.27 4.64 -14.99
C GLU A 240 13.47 5.90 -15.39
N GLU A 241 12.50 5.78 -16.29
CA GLU A 241 11.62 6.90 -16.64
C GLU A 241 10.70 7.24 -15.47
N PHE A 242 10.17 6.24 -14.74
CA PHE A 242 9.33 6.44 -13.58
C PHE A 242 10.08 7.06 -12.39
N ARG A 243 11.40 6.89 -12.31
CA ARG A 243 12.26 7.49 -11.26
C ARG A 243 12.50 8.99 -11.45
N LYS A 244 12.13 9.58 -12.60
CA LYS A 244 12.33 11.00 -12.89
C LYS A 244 11.46 11.89 -11.98
N VAL A 245 11.87 13.14 -11.85
CA VAL A 245 11.24 14.15 -10.95
C VAL A 245 9.76 14.41 -11.30
N SER A 246 9.36 14.19 -12.56
CA SER A 246 7.98 14.36 -13.00
C SER A 246 6.98 13.36 -12.39
N PHE A 247 7.49 12.28 -11.81
CA PHE A 247 6.68 11.25 -11.16
C PHE A 247 6.76 11.36 -9.63
N HIS A 248 5.91 10.61 -8.94
CA HIS A 248 5.91 10.61 -7.48
C HIS A 248 7.26 10.10 -6.95
N PRO A 249 7.85 10.72 -5.90
CA PRO A 249 9.16 10.33 -5.36
C PRO A 249 9.29 8.84 -5.02
N LYS A 250 8.20 8.20 -4.61
CA LYS A 250 8.14 6.77 -4.30
C LYS A 250 8.59 5.85 -5.44
N TRP A 251 8.50 6.27 -6.68
CA TRP A 251 9.02 5.49 -7.79
C TRP A 251 10.55 5.30 -7.76
N ARG A 252 11.28 6.18 -7.04
CA ARG A 252 12.72 6.05 -6.84
C ARG A 252 13.11 4.89 -5.91
N GLU A 253 12.15 4.43 -5.08
CA GLU A 253 12.34 3.28 -4.17
C GLU A 253 12.20 1.94 -4.90
N VAL A 254 11.67 1.92 -6.12
CA VAL A 254 11.39 0.68 -6.84
C VAL A 254 12.70 0.03 -7.27
N ASP A 255 12.94 -1.17 -6.73
CA ASP A 255 13.98 -2.09 -7.17
C ASP A 255 13.32 -3.38 -7.67
N LEU A 256 13.34 -3.56 -8.99
CA LEU A 256 12.72 -4.73 -9.63
C LEU A 256 13.38 -6.06 -9.23
N ALA A 257 14.63 -6.03 -8.74
CA ALA A 257 15.35 -7.24 -8.33
C ALA A 257 14.91 -7.78 -6.97
N VAL A 258 14.24 -6.95 -6.13
CA VAL A 258 13.78 -7.37 -4.80
C VAL A 258 12.87 -8.58 -4.89
N ARG A 259 13.18 -9.61 -4.08
CA ARG A 259 12.37 -10.81 -3.97
C ARG A 259 11.37 -10.70 -2.81
N VAL A 260 10.12 -11.00 -3.10
CA VAL A 260 9.05 -11.06 -2.09
C VAL A 260 9.09 -12.44 -1.44
N LYS A 261 9.40 -12.46 -0.13
CA LYS A 261 9.54 -13.71 0.64
C LYS A 261 8.20 -14.47 0.66
N GLY A 262 8.28 -15.77 0.38
CA GLY A 262 7.11 -16.65 0.40
C GLY A 262 6.26 -16.62 -0.88
N TRP A 263 6.59 -15.77 -1.84
CA TRP A 263 5.83 -15.63 -3.08
C TRP A 263 6.65 -16.01 -4.31
N LYS A 264 5.97 -16.61 -5.28
CA LYS A 264 6.54 -16.91 -6.59
C LYS A 264 6.45 -15.67 -7.47
N ARG A 265 7.56 -15.29 -8.11
CA ARG A 265 7.56 -14.25 -9.13
C ARG A 265 6.96 -14.80 -10.43
N PHE A 266 6.30 -13.94 -11.20
CA PHE A 266 5.87 -14.25 -12.55
C PHE A 266 7.10 -14.57 -13.42
N GLU A 267 7.11 -15.74 -14.05
CA GLU A 267 8.30 -16.28 -14.70
C GLU A 267 8.92 -15.33 -15.74
N PRO A 268 8.17 -14.67 -16.65
CA PRO A 268 8.76 -13.69 -17.58
C PRO A 268 9.45 -12.51 -16.90
N ALA A 269 9.04 -12.14 -15.67
CA ALA A 269 9.73 -11.12 -14.89
C ALA A 269 11.08 -11.61 -14.37
N ASP A 270 11.17 -12.86 -13.89
CA ASP A 270 12.45 -13.47 -13.50
C ASP A 270 13.38 -13.65 -14.70
N GLU A 271 12.87 -14.09 -15.84
CA GLU A 271 13.62 -14.25 -17.09
C GLU A 271 14.20 -12.92 -17.58
N TRP A 272 13.36 -11.85 -17.59
CA TRP A 272 13.82 -10.52 -17.98
C TRP A 272 14.95 -10.03 -17.09
N LEU A 273 14.80 -10.15 -15.76
CA LEU A 273 15.83 -9.75 -14.80
C LEU A 273 17.13 -10.56 -14.93
N ALA A 274 17.04 -11.83 -15.31
CA ALA A 274 18.22 -12.65 -15.53
C ALA A 274 19.03 -12.21 -16.76
N LEU A 275 18.34 -11.72 -17.79
CA LEU A 275 18.95 -11.27 -19.06
C LEU A 275 19.46 -9.82 -19.02
N ASN A 276 19.00 -9.00 -18.07
CA ASN A 276 19.27 -7.55 -17.99
C ASN A 276 19.96 -7.14 -16.68
N ARG A 277 20.68 -8.06 -16.05
CA ARG A 277 21.53 -7.79 -14.88
C ARG A 277 22.83 -7.12 -15.25
#